data_9b8a1917ce302aef2cb9c7af9c6618e0
#
_entry.id   9b8a1917ce302aef2cb9c7af9c6618e0
#
_cell.length_a   1.000
_cell.length_b   1.000
_cell.length_c   1.000
_cell.angle_alpha   90.00
_cell.angle_beta   90.00
_cell.angle_gamma   90.00
#
_symmetry.space_group_name_H-M   'P 1'
#
loop_
_entity.id
_entity.type
_entity.pdbx_description
1 polymer ?
#
loop_
_entity_poly.entity_id
_entity_poly.type
_entity_poly.pdbx_seq_one_letter_code
_entity_poly.pdbx_strand_id
1 'polypeptide(L)'
;NLFKCIDADRTKVILLGDRFQLAAVGPGSFFADVSDLKGPLADNISHLTKSWRFDASKALGKIAEASREGEELIVTDAFVENSDNDPRVDNPLRLHEDAPKGDLSASFKKWFENELSSPLKVIAELRRNRTEKSLHDAAHELARLYFSVGVLASNREGPMSAQAVNAFAESIFVKEGIPYPAFRPMIVRRNDSMLEVYNGVIGVVMPGQSWFEGAEFDATQANVYFPDSARLVRFGLIGHIEPAFAITIHQSQGSEYHHVAVLMPQDPNSGLATRELFYTAVTRVRDERNGKQTTYGSLDVFGKLTVVKKALRTPVQRQGGLIRRIVEAKDRMQKTRR
;
A
#
# COMPACT_ATOMS: atom_id res chain seq x y z
N ASN A 1 -3.21 27.28 5.49
CA ASN A 1 -3.30 28.28 6.57
C ASN A 1 -2.34 28.05 7.74
N LEU A 2 -1.70 26.87 7.85
CA LEU A 2 -0.76 26.54 8.93
C LEU A 2 0.33 27.63 9.08
N PHE A 3 1.00 27.99 8.01
CA PHE A 3 2.08 29.00 8.02
C PHE A 3 1.64 30.41 8.46
N LYS A 4 0.34 30.72 8.40
CA LYS A 4 -0.19 31.99 8.91
C LYS A 4 -0.35 32.01 10.43
N CYS A 5 -0.35 30.83 11.06
CA CYS A 5 -0.51 30.67 12.50
C CYS A 5 0.84 30.42 13.22
N ILE A 6 1.96 30.44 12.46
CA ILE A 6 3.29 30.16 12.99
C ILE A 6 4.05 31.47 13.16
N ASP A 7 4.61 31.70 14.34
CA ASP A 7 5.59 32.74 14.58
C ASP A 7 6.95 32.27 14.04
N ALA A 8 7.42 32.88 12.95
CA ALA A 8 8.63 32.47 12.25
C ALA A 8 9.91 32.70 13.08
N ASP A 9 9.89 33.61 14.04
CA ASP A 9 11.03 33.89 14.91
C ASP A 9 11.17 32.89 16.05
N ARG A 10 10.08 32.19 16.38
CA ARG A 10 10.00 31.26 17.51
C ARG A 10 9.80 29.81 17.11
N THR A 11 9.43 29.53 15.85
CA THR A 11 9.02 28.20 15.41
C THR A 11 9.85 27.73 14.20
N LYS A 12 10.53 26.60 14.37
CA LYS A 12 11.20 25.91 13.25
C LYS A 12 10.26 24.89 12.63
N VAL A 13 10.06 24.97 11.33
CA VAL A 13 9.25 24.02 10.56
C VAL A 13 10.17 23.03 9.85
N ILE A 14 9.96 21.74 10.10
CA ILE A 14 10.65 20.64 9.42
C ILE A 14 9.62 19.86 8.60
N LEU A 15 9.82 19.78 7.29
CA LEU A 15 8.98 19.00 6.38
C LEU A 15 9.68 17.68 6.07
N LEU A 16 8.98 16.58 6.31
CA LEU A 16 9.45 15.22 6.02
C LEU A 16 8.58 14.59 4.95
N GLY A 17 9.19 13.91 3.99
CA GLY A 17 8.45 13.22 2.93
C GLY A 17 9.35 12.64 1.85
N ASP A 18 8.74 12.03 0.85
CA ASP A 18 9.40 11.48 -0.32
C ASP A 18 8.82 12.14 -1.59
N ARG A 19 9.66 12.91 -2.30
CA ARG A 19 9.26 13.66 -3.49
C ARG A 19 8.94 12.76 -4.69
N PHE A 20 9.38 11.52 -4.67
CA PHE A 20 9.22 10.55 -5.75
C PHE A 20 7.97 9.68 -5.59
N GLN A 21 7.37 9.66 -4.39
CA GLN A 21 6.08 9.00 -4.18
C GLN A 21 4.94 9.84 -4.74
N LEU A 22 3.78 9.17 -4.89
CA LEU A 22 2.55 9.84 -5.30
C LEU A 22 2.27 11.07 -4.42
N ALA A 23 2.07 12.21 -5.06
CA ALA A 23 1.66 13.41 -4.34
C ALA A 23 0.23 13.28 -3.81
N ALA A 24 -0.09 14.02 -2.75
CA ALA A 24 -1.44 14.11 -2.22
C ALA A 24 -2.46 14.47 -3.31
N VAL A 25 -3.69 13.96 -3.18
CA VAL A 25 -4.79 14.25 -4.10
C VAL A 25 -5.16 15.73 -3.98
N GLY A 26 -4.75 16.55 -4.95
CA GLY A 26 -4.98 17.98 -4.96
C GLY A 26 -4.16 18.67 -6.05
N PRO A 27 -4.41 19.95 -6.35
CA PRO A 27 -3.62 20.69 -7.34
C PRO A 27 -2.21 20.97 -6.83
N GLY A 28 -1.22 20.76 -7.71
CA GLY A 28 0.20 20.98 -7.43
C GLY A 28 0.93 19.82 -6.80
N SER A 29 2.23 19.98 -6.63
CA SER A 29 3.16 19.01 -5.99
C SER A 29 3.98 19.72 -4.93
N PHE A 30 3.31 20.23 -3.91
CA PHE A 30 3.91 21.09 -2.88
C PHE A 30 5.24 20.54 -2.36
N PHE A 31 5.25 19.25 -1.92
CA PHE A 31 6.46 18.68 -1.34
C PHE A 31 7.57 18.49 -2.38
N ALA A 32 7.23 18.05 -3.60
CA ALA A 32 8.21 17.92 -4.68
C ALA A 32 8.80 19.27 -5.08
N ASP A 33 7.97 20.35 -5.11
CA ASP A 33 8.40 21.70 -5.42
C ASP A 33 9.37 22.25 -4.36
N VAL A 34 9.04 22.11 -3.06
CA VAL A 34 9.89 22.64 -1.95
C VAL A 34 11.14 21.81 -1.72
N SER A 35 11.14 20.54 -2.10
CA SER A 35 12.26 19.60 -1.95
C SER A 35 13.12 19.42 -3.21
N ASP A 36 12.99 20.33 -4.19
CA ASP A 36 13.83 20.30 -5.38
C ASP A 36 15.25 20.76 -5.06
N LEU A 37 16.21 19.81 -5.21
CA LEU A 37 17.65 20.07 -4.96
C LEU A 37 18.27 21.12 -5.91
N LYS A 38 17.61 21.43 -7.02
CA LYS A 38 17.97 22.49 -7.96
C LYS A 38 17.08 23.73 -7.82
N GLY A 39 16.14 23.67 -6.88
CA GLY A 39 15.15 24.72 -6.66
C GLY A 39 15.66 25.85 -5.76
N PRO A 40 14.81 26.86 -5.53
CA PRO A 40 15.18 28.04 -4.75
C PRO A 40 15.41 27.77 -3.25
N LEU A 41 15.06 26.59 -2.75
CA LEU A 41 15.23 26.17 -1.34
C LEU A 41 16.31 25.11 -1.17
N ALA A 42 17.15 24.85 -2.17
CA ALA A 42 18.16 23.79 -2.17
C ALA A 42 19.03 23.75 -0.90
N ASP A 43 19.47 24.94 -0.43
CA ASP A 43 20.31 25.07 0.77
C ASP A 43 19.61 24.66 2.08
N ASN A 44 18.29 24.48 2.05
CA ASN A 44 17.48 24.09 3.21
C ASN A 44 17.05 22.62 3.15
N ILE A 45 17.58 21.83 2.21
CA ILE A 45 17.19 20.44 1.99
C ILE A 45 18.28 19.49 2.48
N SER A 46 17.87 18.53 3.31
CA SER A 46 18.69 17.36 3.64
C SER A 46 18.11 16.14 2.96
N HIS A 47 18.89 15.51 2.08
CA HIS A 47 18.48 14.30 1.35
C HIS A 47 18.94 13.06 2.09
N LEU A 48 17.98 12.21 2.52
CA LEU A 48 18.25 10.92 3.14
C LEU A 48 18.40 9.85 2.03
N THR A 49 19.54 9.18 1.98
CA THR A 49 19.87 8.23 0.91
C THR A 49 19.77 6.77 1.33
N LYS A 50 19.80 6.49 2.64
CA LYS A 50 19.76 5.10 3.15
C LYS A 50 18.33 4.60 3.30
N SER A 51 18.00 3.51 2.59
CA SER A 51 16.76 2.76 2.84
C SER A 51 16.94 1.81 4.02
N TRP A 52 15.90 1.69 4.87
CA TRP A 52 15.81 0.70 5.93
C TRP A 52 14.79 -0.39 5.64
N ARG A 53 13.99 -0.25 4.56
CA ARG A 53 12.94 -1.20 4.18
C ARG A 53 13.49 -2.44 3.52
N PHE A 54 14.51 -2.27 2.67
CA PHE A 54 15.15 -3.32 1.90
C PHE A 54 16.63 -3.00 1.68
N ASP A 55 17.40 -4.04 1.35
CA ASP A 55 18.81 -3.88 1.01
C ASP A 55 18.96 -3.28 -0.40
N ALA A 56 19.59 -2.11 -0.48
CA ALA A 56 19.80 -1.40 -1.76
C ALA A 56 20.67 -2.19 -2.77
N SER A 57 21.49 -3.14 -2.30
CA SER A 57 22.32 -3.99 -3.17
C SER A 57 21.56 -5.14 -3.84
N LYS A 58 20.38 -5.48 -3.33
CA LYS A 58 19.54 -6.57 -3.81
C LYS A 58 18.62 -6.11 -4.95
N ALA A 59 18.00 -7.06 -5.64
CA ALA A 59 17.14 -6.80 -6.80
C ALA A 59 16.04 -5.77 -6.53
N LEU A 60 15.35 -5.88 -5.39
CA LEU A 60 14.28 -4.95 -5.01
C LEU A 60 14.80 -3.52 -4.79
N GLY A 61 15.97 -3.37 -4.13
CA GLY A 61 16.60 -2.07 -3.95
C GLY A 61 17.01 -1.42 -5.27
N LYS A 62 17.59 -2.20 -6.17
CA LYS A 62 17.96 -1.74 -7.52
C LYS A 62 16.74 -1.30 -8.32
N ILE A 63 15.62 -2.07 -8.29
CA ILE A 63 14.37 -1.67 -8.96
C ILE A 63 13.80 -0.39 -8.35
N ALA A 64 13.79 -0.25 -7.04
CA ALA A 64 13.29 0.96 -6.40
C ALA A 64 14.09 2.20 -6.82
N GLU A 65 15.41 2.10 -6.86
CA GLU A 65 16.27 3.18 -7.32
C GLU A 65 16.10 3.47 -8.81
N ALA A 66 16.15 2.46 -9.65
CA ALA A 66 15.94 2.59 -11.09
C ALA A 66 14.54 3.15 -11.42
N SER A 67 13.51 2.76 -10.66
CA SER A 67 12.16 3.32 -10.80
C SER A 67 12.12 4.80 -10.45
N ARG A 68 12.84 5.21 -9.42
CA ARG A 68 12.97 6.62 -9.01
C ARG A 68 13.60 7.47 -10.10
N GLU A 69 14.66 6.97 -10.71
CA GLU A 69 15.40 7.68 -11.78
C GLU A 69 14.75 7.52 -13.17
N GLY A 70 13.85 6.55 -13.34
CA GLY A 70 13.21 6.22 -14.62
C GLY A 70 14.09 5.40 -15.54
N GLU A 71 14.99 4.59 -14.99
CA GLU A 71 15.92 3.72 -15.71
C GLU A 71 15.23 2.43 -16.15
N GLU A 72 14.56 2.49 -17.29
CA GLU A 72 13.72 1.41 -17.82
C GLU A 72 14.48 0.10 -18.03
N LEU A 73 15.69 0.16 -18.58
CA LEU A 73 16.47 -1.05 -18.89
C LEU A 73 16.77 -1.86 -17.62
N ILE A 74 17.20 -1.19 -16.53
CA ILE A 74 17.50 -1.87 -15.27
C ILE A 74 16.25 -2.57 -14.71
N VAL A 75 15.09 -1.90 -14.77
CA VAL A 75 13.83 -2.48 -14.28
C VAL A 75 13.42 -3.68 -15.13
N THR A 76 13.52 -3.58 -16.48
CA THR A 76 13.17 -4.68 -17.38
C THR A 76 14.08 -5.88 -17.23
N ASP A 77 15.38 -5.66 -17.18
CA ASP A 77 16.36 -6.73 -17.04
C ASP A 77 16.19 -7.46 -15.70
N ALA A 78 15.92 -6.73 -14.62
CA ALA A 78 15.65 -7.33 -13.32
C ALA A 78 14.42 -8.26 -13.30
N PHE A 79 13.36 -7.95 -14.06
CA PHE A 79 12.21 -8.85 -14.20
C PHE A 79 12.53 -10.07 -15.06
N VAL A 80 13.36 -9.93 -16.11
CA VAL A 80 13.77 -11.04 -16.97
C VAL A 80 14.72 -11.98 -16.21
N GLU A 81 15.73 -11.46 -15.52
CA GLU A 81 16.70 -12.24 -14.75
C GLU A 81 16.05 -13.05 -13.61
N ASN A 82 14.96 -12.57 -13.05
CA ASN A 82 14.23 -13.23 -11.95
C ASN A 82 12.99 -14.00 -12.41
N SER A 83 12.84 -14.24 -13.73
CA SER A 83 11.67 -14.98 -14.28
C SER A 83 11.68 -16.47 -13.95
N ASP A 84 12.83 -17.05 -13.66
CA ASP A 84 13.01 -18.46 -13.34
C ASP A 84 12.74 -18.73 -11.86
N ASN A 85 11.51 -18.76 -11.47
CA ASN A 85 10.88 -19.17 -10.19
C ASN A 85 11.77 -20.03 -9.22
N ASP A 86 13.00 -19.66 -8.96
CA ASP A 86 13.80 -20.29 -7.92
C ASP A 86 13.40 -19.69 -6.55
N PRO A 87 12.74 -20.48 -5.67
CA PRO A 87 12.36 -20.00 -4.35
C PRO A 87 13.55 -19.63 -3.44
N ARG A 88 14.79 -19.90 -3.91
CA ARG A 88 16.04 -19.56 -3.21
C ARG A 88 16.58 -18.19 -3.59
N VAL A 89 15.94 -17.48 -4.55
CA VAL A 89 16.38 -16.14 -4.92
C VAL A 89 15.94 -15.15 -3.86
N ASP A 90 16.90 -14.49 -3.25
CA ASP A 90 16.67 -13.37 -2.34
C ASP A 90 15.91 -12.24 -3.08
N ASN A 91 14.76 -11.82 -2.58
CA ASN A 91 13.87 -10.83 -3.20
C ASN A 91 13.31 -11.26 -4.57
N PRO A 92 12.42 -12.24 -4.64
CA PRO A 92 11.85 -12.67 -5.90
C PRO A 92 11.00 -11.55 -6.53
N LEU A 93 11.35 -11.20 -7.77
CA LEU A 93 10.63 -10.24 -8.60
C LEU A 93 9.97 -10.99 -9.74
N ARG A 94 8.66 -10.83 -9.92
CA ARG A 94 7.93 -11.53 -10.98
C ARG A 94 7.06 -10.58 -11.77
N LEU A 95 7.03 -10.76 -13.09
CA LEU A 95 6.13 -10.06 -13.98
C LEU A 95 5.18 -11.08 -14.61
N HIS A 96 3.88 -10.82 -14.52
CA HIS A 96 2.81 -11.65 -15.05
C HIS A 96 2.07 -10.85 -16.12
N GLU A 97 2.24 -11.25 -17.40
CA GLU A 97 1.74 -10.50 -18.57
C GLU A 97 0.43 -11.05 -19.16
N ASP A 98 -0.16 -12.08 -18.54
CA ASP A 98 -1.41 -12.64 -19.04
C ASP A 98 -2.57 -11.63 -18.95
N ALA A 99 -3.31 -11.52 -20.06
CA ALA A 99 -4.46 -10.62 -20.11
C ALA A 99 -5.59 -11.12 -19.20
N PRO A 100 -6.36 -10.20 -18.57
CA PRO A 100 -7.52 -10.59 -17.80
C PRO A 100 -8.57 -11.26 -18.69
N LYS A 101 -9.12 -12.38 -18.19
CA LYS A 101 -10.33 -13.00 -18.73
C LYS A 101 -11.49 -12.63 -17.81
N GLY A 102 -12.31 -11.66 -18.22
CA GLY A 102 -13.22 -10.96 -17.34
C GLY A 102 -12.46 -9.92 -16.50
N ASP A 103 -12.71 -9.88 -15.19
CA ASP A 103 -12.17 -8.83 -14.33
C ASP A 103 -10.72 -9.08 -13.86
N LEU A 104 -10.24 -10.32 -13.81
CA LEU A 104 -8.93 -10.68 -13.31
C LEU A 104 -8.21 -11.69 -14.21
N SER A 105 -6.88 -11.60 -14.30
CA SER A 105 -6.04 -12.56 -15.01
C SER A 105 -5.95 -13.91 -14.29
N ALA A 106 -5.61 -14.98 -15.02
CA ALA A 106 -5.53 -16.33 -14.45
C ALA A 106 -4.34 -16.46 -13.49
N SER A 107 -3.20 -15.86 -13.84
CA SER A 107 -2.01 -15.83 -12.97
C SER A 107 -2.29 -15.12 -11.65
N PHE A 108 -3.00 -13.98 -11.70
CA PHE A 108 -3.37 -13.25 -10.48
C PHE A 108 -4.31 -14.07 -9.60
N LYS A 109 -5.37 -14.67 -10.16
CA LYS A 109 -6.30 -15.51 -9.39
C LYS A 109 -5.57 -16.64 -8.66
N LYS A 110 -4.69 -17.36 -9.38
CA LYS A 110 -3.88 -18.44 -8.80
C LYS A 110 -2.95 -17.92 -7.70
N TRP A 111 -2.27 -16.80 -7.93
CA TRP A 111 -1.41 -16.17 -6.93
C TRP A 111 -2.21 -15.78 -5.68
N PHE A 112 -3.34 -15.10 -5.87
CA PHE A 112 -4.19 -14.64 -4.76
C PHE A 112 -4.80 -15.79 -3.95
N GLU A 113 -5.25 -16.86 -4.59
CA GLU A 113 -5.73 -18.07 -3.91
C GLU A 113 -4.63 -18.71 -3.06
N ASN A 114 -3.39 -18.74 -3.53
CA ASN A 114 -2.25 -19.22 -2.76
C ASN A 114 -2.00 -18.35 -1.51
N GLU A 115 -1.96 -17.03 -1.66
CA GLU A 115 -1.78 -16.10 -0.52
C GLU A 115 -2.92 -16.21 0.49
N LEU A 116 -4.16 -16.35 0.02
CA LEU A 116 -5.34 -16.47 0.87
C LEU A 116 -5.42 -17.84 1.57
N SER A 117 -4.68 -18.86 1.12
CA SER A 117 -4.73 -20.21 1.67
C SER A 117 -4.38 -20.27 3.16
N SER A 118 -3.41 -19.48 3.60
CA SER A 118 -3.00 -19.45 5.03
C SER A 118 -4.06 -18.84 5.94
N PRO A 119 -4.63 -17.66 5.64
CA PRO A 119 -5.80 -17.16 6.37
C PRO A 119 -6.98 -18.14 6.41
N LEU A 120 -7.32 -18.77 5.26
CA LEU A 120 -8.43 -19.72 5.18
C LEU A 120 -8.20 -20.97 6.04
N LYS A 121 -6.96 -21.48 6.15
CA LYS A 121 -6.61 -22.59 7.05
C LYS A 121 -6.85 -22.21 8.51
N VAL A 122 -6.40 -21.02 8.93
CA VAL A 122 -6.63 -20.52 10.29
C VAL A 122 -8.13 -20.37 10.57
N ILE A 123 -8.90 -19.82 9.63
CA ILE A 123 -10.35 -19.68 9.77
C ILE A 123 -11.03 -21.06 9.90
N ALA A 124 -10.62 -22.03 9.07
CA ALA A 124 -11.16 -23.39 9.13
C ALA A 124 -10.83 -24.09 10.47
N GLU A 125 -9.64 -23.86 11.02
CA GLU A 125 -9.26 -24.35 12.35
C GLU A 125 -10.10 -23.70 13.46
N LEU A 126 -10.23 -22.38 13.44
CA LEU A 126 -11.07 -21.63 14.37
C LEU A 126 -12.53 -22.11 14.34
N ARG A 127 -13.07 -22.41 13.15
CA ARG A 127 -14.45 -22.93 13.02
C ARG A 127 -14.62 -24.33 13.59
N ARG A 128 -13.56 -25.14 13.63
CA ARG A 128 -13.59 -26.49 14.24
C ARG A 128 -13.38 -26.44 15.75
N ASN A 129 -12.46 -25.60 16.23
CA ASN A 129 -11.96 -25.60 17.61
C ASN A 129 -12.10 -24.18 18.22
N ARG A 130 -13.33 -23.64 18.26
CA ARG A 130 -13.62 -22.25 18.65
C ARG A 130 -13.12 -21.87 20.04
N THR A 131 -13.12 -22.82 20.97
CA THR A 131 -12.80 -22.60 22.39
C THR A 131 -11.32 -22.70 22.73
N GLU A 132 -10.48 -23.15 21.79
CA GLU A 132 -9.04 -23.32 22.05
C GLU A 132 -8.22 -22.04 21.98
N LYS A 133 -8.71 -21.01 21.27
CA LYS A 133 -8.03 -19.69 21.12
C LYS A 133 -8.90 -18.57 21.67
N SER A 134 -8.25 -17.58 22.27
CA SER A 134 -8.94 -16.35 22.61
C SER A 134 -9.26 -15.55 21.34
N LEU A 135 -10.30 -14.70 21.41
CA LEU A 135 -10.65 -13.78 20.32
C LEU A 135 -9.43 -12.92 19.92
N HIS A 136 -8.66 -12.42 20.89
CA HIS A 136 -7.50 -11.60 20.64
C HIS A 136 -6.37 -12.34 19.91
N ASP A 137 -6.05 -13.56 20.32
CA ASP A 137 -5.00 -14.37 19.69
C ASP A 137 -5.37 -14.72 18.25
N ALA A 138 -6.62 -15.13 18.03
CA ALA A 138 -7.14 -15.40 16.69
C ALA A 138 -7.12 -14.16 15.79
N ALA A 139 -7.52 -13.00 16.33
CA ALA A 139 -7.52 -11.73 15.62
C ALA A 139 -6.10 -11.28 15.25
N HIS A 140 -5.16 -11.40 16.18
CA HIS A 140 -3.75 -11.06 15.95
C HIS A 140 -3.12 -11.95 14.89
N GLU A 141 -3.36 -13.26 14.94
CA GLU A 141 -2.86 -14.23 13.96
C GLU A 141 -3.38 -13.92 12.55
N LEU A 142 -4.69 -13.73 12.39
CA LEU A 142 -5.29 -13.37 11.09
C LEU A 142 -4.79 -12.03 10.58
N ALA A 143 -4.70 -11.01 11.44
CA ALA A 143 -4.17 -9.71 11.09
C ALA A 143 -2.72 -9.81 10.58
N ARG A 144 -1.86 -10.58 11.27
CA ARG A 144 -0.48 -10.81 10.84
C ARG A 144 -0.41 -11.43 9.44
N LEU A 145 -1.26 -12.41 9.13
CA LEU A 145 -1.31 -13.04 7.81
C LEU A 145 -1.80 -12.08 6.72
N TYR A 146 -2.90 -11.37 6.96
CA TYR A 146 -3.43 -10.42 5.98
C TYR A 146 -2.49 -9.24 5.71
N PHE A 147 -1.84 -8.72 6.77
CA PHE A 147 -1.01 -7.53 6.64
C PHE A 147 0.45 -7.83 6.28
N SER A 148 0.80 -9.11 6.12
CA SER A 148 2.04 -9.49 5.44
C SER A 148 1.92 -9.38 3.92
N VAL A 149 0.71 -9.36 3.36
CA VAL A 149 0.43 -9.35 1.92
C VAL A 149 -0.29 -8.07 1.53
N GLY A 150 0.27 -7.31 0.59
CA GLY A 150 -0.35 -6.11 0.02
C GLY A 150 -0.79 -6.34 -1.42
N VAL A 151 -2.09 -6.29 -1.71
CA VAL A 151 -2.61 -6.26 -3.08
C VAL A 151 -2.95 -4.84 -3.45
N LEU A 152 -2.13 -4.25 -4.32
CA LEU A 152 -2.14 -2.83 -4.64
C LEU A 152 -2.57 -2.62 -6.09
N ALA A 153 -3.75 -2.05 -6.30
CA ALA A 153 -4.25 -1.79 -7.63
C ALA A 153 -4.02 -0.32 -8.05
N SER A 154 -3.70 -0.12 -9.33
CA SER A 154 -3.65 1.23 -9.91
C SER A 154 -5.03 1.89 -9.95
N ASN A 155 -6.07 1.10 -10.20
CA ASN A 155 -7.45 1.54 -10.38
C ASN A 155 -8.33 1.08 -9.20
N ARG A 156 -9.36 1.87 -8.88
CA ARG A 156 -10.41 1.46 -7.94
C ARG A 156 -11.39 0.49 -8.59
N GLU A 157 -11.80 0.76 -9.82
CA GLU A 157 -12.88 0.08 -10.56
C GLU A 157 -12.40 -0.42 -11.92
N GLY A 158 -13.12 -1.37 -12.51
CA GLY A 158 -12.81 -2.00 -13.78
C GLY A 158 -11.92 -3.24 -13.66
N PRO A 159 -11.43 -3.79 -14.78
CA PRO A 159 -10.54 -4.96 -14.77
C PRO A 159 -9.23 -4.69 -14.01
N MET A 160 -8.71 -5.71 -13.34
CA MET A 160 -7.47 -5.65 -12.53
C MET A 160 -7.49 -4.51 -11.50
N SER A 161 -8.64 -4.25 -10.90
CA SER A 161 -8.88 -3.17 -9.92
C SER A 161 -9.01 -3.71 -8.50
N ALA A 162 -8.96 -2.80 -7.52
CA ALA A 162 -9.19 -3.15 -6.12
C ALA A 162 -10.59 -3.74 -5.90
N GLN A 163 -11.62 -3.19 -6.56
CA GLN A 163 -12.99 -3.70 -6.48
C GLN A 163 -13.12 -5.11 -7.07
N ALA A 164 -12.50 -5.38 -8.22
CA ALA A 164 -12.51 -6.71 -8.83
C ALA A 164 -11.87 -7.76 -7.93
N VAL A 165 -10.75 -7.44 -7.28
CA VAL A 165 -10.07 -8.33 -6.32
C VAL A 165 -10.95 -8.56 -5.08
N ASN A 166 -11.52 -7.52 -4.51
CA ASN A 166 -12.38 -7.65 -3.34
C ASN A 166 -13.63 -8.50 -3.65
N ALA A 167 -14.23 -8.33 -4.83
CA ALA A 167 -15.35 -9.17 -5.27
C ALA A 167 -14.93 -10.64 -5.47
N PHE A 168 -13.74 -10.87 -6.02
CA PHE A 168 -13.20 -12.24 -6.17
C PHE A 168 -12.94 -12.89 -4.81
N ALA A 169 -12.34 -12.17 -3.87
CA ALA A 169 -12.14 -12.64 -2.50
C ALA A 169 -13.48 -13.00 -1.82
N GLU A 170 -14.49 -12.15 -1.96
CA GLU A 170 -15.85 -12.44 -1.44
C GLU A 170 -16.43 -13.72 -2.04
N SER A 171 -16.23 -13.98 -3.33
CA SER A 171 -16.69 -15.21 -3.96
C SER A 171 -16.05 -16.47 -3.35
N ILE A 172 -14.77 -16.38 -2.96
CA ILE A 172 -14.07 -17.47 -2.27
C ILE A 172 -14.67 -17.66 -0.87
N PHE A 173 -14.89 -16.58 -0.10
CA PHE A 173 -15.46 -16.68 1.24
C PHE A 173 -16.89 -17.26 1.23
N VAL A 174 -17.70 -16.89 0.23
CA VAL A 174 -19.04 -17.47 0.03
C VAL A 174 -18.94 -18.96 -0.27
N LYS A 175 -18.01 -19.38 -1.15
CA LYS A 175 -17.77 -20.80 -1.47
C LYS A 175 -17.33 -21.61 -0.26
N GLU A 176 -16.52 -21.02 0.61
CA GLU A 176 -16.08 -21.65 1.88
C GLU A 176 -17.15 -21.58 2.98
N GLY A 177 -18.33 -21.03 2.72
CA GLY A 177 -19.42 -20.90 3.68
C GLY A 177 -19.06 -20.02 4.88
N ILE A 178 -18.23 -18.99 4.67
CA ILE A 178 -17.83 -18.03 5.71
C ILE A 178 -18.82 -16.85 5.68
N PRO A 179 -19.59 -16.64 6.77
CA PRO A 179 -20.63 -15.62 6.79
C PRO A 179 -20.02 -14.20 6.72
N TYR A 180 -20.74 -13.28 6.07
CA TYR A 180 -20.36 -11.86 6.06
C TYR A 180 -20.76 -11.20 7.42
N PRO A 181 -19.94 -10.33 7.99
CA PRO A 181 -18.61 -9.86 7.55
C PRO A 181 -17.43 -10.63 8.18
N ALA A 182 -17.64 -11.78 8.81
CA ALA A 182 -16.63 -12.49 9.61
C ALA A 182 -15.30 -12.74 8.87
N PHE A 183 -14.20 -12.56 9.57
CA PHE A 183 -12.82 -12.86 9.17
C PHE A 183 -12.27 -12.08 7.96
N ARG A 184 -12.93 -10.99 7.56
CA ARG A 184 -12.50 -10.16 6.42
C ARG A 184 -11.60 -9.01 6.86
N PRO A 185 -10.53 -8.71 6.11
CA PRO A 185 -9.84 -7.43 6.25
C PRO A 185 -10.74 -6.32 5.72
N MET A 186 -10.87 -5.24 6.48
CA MET A 186 -11.75 -4.11 6.17
C MET A 186 -11.03 -2.79 6.39
N ILE A 187 -11.24 -1.82 5.48
CA ILE A 187 -10.68 -0.47 5.57
C ILE A 187 -11.74 0.54 6.00
N VAL A 188 -11.40 1.37 6.98
CA VAL A 188 -12.22 2.50 7.41
C VAL A 188 -12.15 3.62 6.38
N ARG A 189 -13.30 4.17 5.98
CA ARG A 189 -13.40 5.20 4.92
C ARG A 189 -13.68 6.60 5.45
N ARG A 190 -13.94 6.75 6.74
CA ARG A 190 -14.24 8.04 7.37
C ARG A 190 -13.69 8.07 8.79
N ASN A 191 -13.15 9.23 9.18
CA ASN A 191 -12.72 9.44 10.55
C ASN A 191 -13.92 9.43 11.51
N ASP A 192 -13.76 8.75 12.61
CA ASP A 192 -14.66 8.80 13.76
C ASP A 192 -13.82 9.00 15.04
N SER A 193 -13.85 10.22 15.56
CA SER A 193 -13.06 10.58 16.74
C SER A 193 -13.61 9.99 18.04
N MET A 194 -14.90 9.64 18.11
CA MET A 194 -15.48 9.00 19.29
C MET A 194 -15.05 7.54 19.39
N LEU A 195 -14.97 6.85 18.25
CA LEU A 195 -14.47 5.48 18.18
C LEU A 195 -12.94 5.41 18.06
N GLU A 196 -12.28 6.56 17.88
CA GLU A 196 -10.84 6.68 17.60
C GLU A 196 -10.40 5.81 16.40
N VAL A 197 -11.23 5.76 15.37
CA VAL A 197 -10.93 5.10 14.10
C VAL A 197 -10.76 6.14 13.00
N TYR A 198 -9.78 5.96 12.14
CA TYR A 198 -9.40 6.96 11.16
C TYR A 198 -9.47 6.41 9.73
N ASN A 199 -9.73 7.29 8.78
CA ASN A 199 -9.75 6.93 7.37
C ASN A 199 -8.41 6.32 6.93
N GLY A 200 -8.48 5.17 6.27
CA GLY A 200 -7.33 4.43 5.78
C GLY A 200 -6.81 3.35 6.73
N VAL A 201 -7.26 3.33 7.99
CA VAL A 201 -6.88 2.25 8.92
C VAL A 201 -7.59 0.95 8.52
N ILE A 202 -6.82 -0.15 8.52
CA ILE A 202 -7.34 -1.48 8.18
C ILE A 202 -7.39 -2.34 9.45
N GLY A 203 -8.49 -3.07 9.60
CA GLY A 203 -8.68 -4.06 10.66
C GLY A 203 -9.24 -5.36 10.13
N VAL A 204 -9.31 -6.38 10.97
CA VAL A 204 -9.90 -7.68 10.64
C VAL A 204 -11.20 -7.86 11.41
N VAL A 205 -12.27 -8.23 10.73
CA VAL A 205 -13.55 -8.51 11.37
C VAL A 205 -13.51 -9.85 12.04
N MET A 206 -13.77 -9.87 13.33
CA MET A 206 -13.84 -11.08 14.15
C MET A 206 -15.27 -11.32 14.61
N PRO A 207 -15.71 -12.57 14.75
CA PRO A 207 -16.95 -12.91 15.45
C PRO A 207 -16.96 -12.32 16.87
N GLY A 208 -18.16 -12.17 17.45
CA GLY A 208 -18.30 -11.79 18.86
C GLY A 208 -17.76 -12.85 19.81
N GLN A 209 -17.55 -12.48 21.07
CA GLN A 209 -17.05 -13.40 22.11
C GLN A 209 -17.93 -14.64 22.26
N SER A 210 -19.25 -14.50 22.17
CA SER A 210 -20.21 -15.59 22.25
C SER A 210 -19.98 -16.71 21.21
N TRP A 211 -19.46 -16.34 20.02
CA TRP A 211 -19.13 -17.33 18.99
C TRP A 211 -17.96 -18.23 19.44
N PHE A 212 -16.98 -17.67 20.10
CA PHE A 212 -15.85 -18.42 20.67
C PHE A 212 -16.30 -19.34 21.84
N GLU A 213 -17.44 -19.03 22.45
CA GLU A 213 -18.08 -19.81 23.49
C GLU A 213 -19.08 -20.87 22.95
N GLY A 214 -19.14 -21.02 21.61
CA GLY A 214 -19.93 -22.02 20.92
C GLY A 214 -21.26 -21.56 20.33
N ALA A 215 -21.64 -20.29 20.49
CA ALA A 215 -22.86 -19.75 19.89
C ALA A 215 -22.78 -19.67 18.36
N GLU A 216 -23.92 -19.58 17.69
CA GLU A 216 -23.99 -19.28 16.25
C GLU A 216 -23.41 -17.88 15.92
N PHE A 217 -22.98 -17.70 14.67
CA PHE A 217 -22.48 -16.41 14.23
C PHE A 217 -23.58 -15.37 14.20
N ASP A 218 -23.36 -14.26 14.91
CA ASP A 218 -24.21 -13.10 14.92
C ASP A 218 -23.42 -11.86 14.45
N ALA A 219 -23.77 -11.33 13.29
CA ALA A 219 -23.10 -10.17 12.69
C ALA A 219 -23.21 -8.91 13.58
N THR A 220 -24.28 -8.79 14.41
CA THR A 220 -24.44 -7.66 15.33
C THR A 220 -23.42 -7.68 16.47
N GLN A 221 -22.86 -8.86 16.77
CA GLN A 221 -21.84 -9.06 17.78
C GLN A 221 -20.40 -8.99 17.21
N ALA A 222 -20.25 -8.89 15.89
CA ALA A 222 -18.94 -8.83 15.25
C ALA A 222 -18.16 -7.57 15.67
N ASN A 223 -16.83 -7.72 15.76
CA ASN A 223 -15.92 -6.65 16.10
C ASN A 223 -14.83 -6.51 15.03
N VAL A 224 -14.30 -5.32 14.83
CA VAL A 224 -13.11 -5.08 14.02
C VAL A 224 -11.91 -4.99 14.95
N TYR A 225 -10.93 -5.86 14.74
CA TYR A 225 -9.65 -5.81 15.43
C TYR A 225 -8.69 -4.91 14.64
N PHE A 226 -8.18 -3.88 15.28
CA PHE A 226 -7.17 -2.97 14.74
C PHE A 226 -5.80 -3.28 15.37
N PRO A 227 -4.86 -3.88 14.62
CA PRO A 227 -3.61 -4.40 15.20
C PRO A 227 -2.69 -3.29 15.74
N ASP A 228 -2.63 -2.11 15.11
CA ASP A 228 -1.77 -1.01 15.54
C ASP A 228 -2.09 -0.51 16.96
N SER A 229 -3.34 -0.61 17.37
CA SER A 229 -3.82 -0.22 18.70
C SER A 229 -4.21 -1.41 19.57
N ALA A 230 -4.16 -2.64 19.05
CA ALA A 230 -4.66 -3.87 19.67
C ALA A 230 -6.11 -3.76 20.19
N ARG A 231 -6.95 -2.94 19.53
CA ARG A 231 -8.32 -2.63 19.96
C ARG A 231 -9.35 -3.40 19.15
N LEU A 232 -10.43 -3.74 19.81
CA LEU A 232 -11.65 -4.26 19.21
C LEU A 232 -12.73 -3.16 19.24
N VAL A 233 -13.29 -2.87 18.09
CA VAL A 233 -14.40 -1.92 17.94
C VAL A 233 -15.58 -2.65 17.31
N ARG A 234 -16.78 -2.49 17.85
CA ARG A 234 -18.00 -3.12 17.30
C ARG A 234 -18.18 -2.76 15.83
N PHE A 235 -18.28 -3.77 14.95
CA PHE A 235 -18.39 -3.58 13.51
C PHE A 235 -19.56 -2.68 13.12
N GLY A 236 -20.73 -2.89 13.71
CA GLY A 236 -21.94 -2.10 13.43
C GLY A 236 -21.90 -0.63 13.85
N LEU A 237 -20.92 -0.21 14.65
CA LEU A 237 -20.73 1.20 15.02
C LEU A 237 -19.88 1.97 14.01
N ILE A 238 -19.10 1.27 13.17
CA ILE A 238 -18.23 1.91 12.17
C ILE A 238 -19.06 2.22 10.92
N GLY A 239 -19.41 3.50 10.75
CA GLY A 239 -20.38 3.92 9.73
C GLY A 239 -19.95 3.76 8.27
N HIS A 240 -18.66 3.75 7.98
CA HIS A 240 -18.12 3.63 6.62
C HIS A 240 -16.89 2.70 6.62
N ILE A 241 -17.12 1.45 6.25
CA ILE A 241 -16.09 0.40 6.21
C ILE A 241 -16.31 -0.47 4.96
N GLU A 242 -15.24 -0.85 4.27
CA GLU A 242 -15.26 -1.60 3.00
C GLU A 242 -14.28 -2.78 3.07
N PRO A 243 -14.49 -3.88 2.31
CA PRO A 243 -13.50 -4.95 2.17
C PRO A 243 -12.15 -4.42 1.69
N ALA A 244 -11.07 -4.97 2.24
CA ALA A 244 -9.70 -4.52 2.00
C ALA A 244 -8.72 -5.67 1.71
N PHE A 245 -9.16 -6.69 0.99
CA PHE A 245 -8.24 -7.70 0.43
C PHE A 245 -7.31 -7.07 -0.61
N ALA A 246 -7.80 -6.04 -1.32
CA ALA A 246 -7.00 -5.14 -2.14
C ALA A 246 -7.40 -3.69 -1.91
N ILE A 247 -6.42 -2.81 -2.02
CA ILE A 247 -6.57 -1.36 -1.94
C ILE A 247 -5.88 -0.69 -3.13
N THR A 248 -6.15 0.59 -3.36
CA THR A 248 -5.41 1.31 -4.40
C THR A 248 -3.99 1.67 -3.90
N ILE A 249 -3.04 1.83 -4.84
CA ILE A 249 -1.67 2.27 -4.53
C ILE A 249 -1.68 3.60 -3.75
N HIS A 250 -2.62 4.51 -4.05
CA HIS A 250 -2.78 5.75 -3.30
C HIS A 250 -3.14 5.51 -1.83
N GLN A 251 -4.02 4.54 -1.57
CA GLN A 251 -4.45 4.20 -0.21
C GLN A 251 -3.39 3.47 0.60
N SER A 252 -2.42 2.83 -0.09
CA SER A 252 -1.32 2.13 0.57
C SER A 252 -0.19 3.06 1.06
N GLN A 253 -0.30 4.37 0.81
CA GLN A 253 0.71 5.31 1.30
C GLN A 253 0.82 5.24 2.84
N GLY A 254 2.04 5.02 3.33
CA GLY A 254 2.29 4.80 4.76
C GLY A 254 2.28 3.33 5.20
N SER A 255 1.69 2.42 4.42
CA SER A 255 1.70 0.99 4.71
C SER A 255 2.94 0.29 4.14
N GLU A 256 3.30 -0.86 4.71
CA GLU A 256 4.39 -1.72 4.27
C GLU A 256 3.97 -3.18 4.37
N TYR A 257 4.44 -4.03 3.43
CA TYR A 257 4.06 -5.43 3.33
C TYR A 257 5.30 -6.28 3.01
N HIS A 258 5.27 -7.54 3.40
CA HIS A 258 6.34 -8.49 3.05
C HIS A 258 6.19 -8.98 1.60
N HIS A 259 4.97 -9.32 1.19
CA HIS A 259 4.63 -9.70 -0.18
C HIS A 259 3.73 -8.65 -0.81
N VAL A 260 4.10 -8.14 -1.98
CA VAL A 260 3.31 -7.12 -2.69
C VAL A 260 2.96 -7.59 -4.08
N ALA A 261 1.67 -7.59 -4.38
CA ALA A 261 1.14 -7.69 -5.73
C ALA A 261 0.74 -6.31 -6.24
N VAL A 262 1.25 -5.91 -7.40
CA VAL A 262 0.91 -4.66 -8.07
C VAL A 262 0.10 -4.94 -9.32
N LEU A 263 -1.15 -4.46 -9.34
CA LEU A 263 -2.02 -4.55 -10.52
C LEU A 263 -1.89 -3.26 -11.33
N MET A 264 -1.17 -3.36 -12.46
CA MET A 264 -0.94 -2.22 -13.35
C MET A 264 -2.17 -1.91 -14.22
N PRO A 265 -2.30 -0.67 -14.71
CA PRO A 265 -3.36 -0.33 -15.67
C PRO A 265 -3.30 -1.26 -16.90
N GLN A 266 -4.47 -1.61 -17.45
CA GLN A 266 -4.52 -2.45 -18.65
C GLN A 266 -4.23 -1.66 -19.95
N ASP A 267 -4.54 -0.36 -19.93
CA ASP A 267 -4.24 0.57 -21.02
C ASP A 267 -2.94 1.32 -20.74
N PRO A 268 -1.91 1.22 -21.59
CA PRO A 268 -0.68 2.00 -21.44
C PRO A 268 -0.91 3.53 -21.55
N ASN A 269 -2.01 3.96 -22.16
CA ASN A 269 -2.37 5.38 -22.24
C ASN A 269 -3.16 5.87 -21.01
N SER A 270 -3.40 5.02 -20.03
CA SER A 270 -3.98 5.42 -18.76
C SER A 270 -3.13 6.50 -18.09
N GLY A 271 -3.76 7.58 -17.63
CA GLY A 271 -3.09 8.62 -16.82
C GLY A 271 -2.53 8.12 -15.48
N LEU A 272 -2.79 6.85 -15.14
CA LEU A 272 -2.25 6.18 -13.95
C LEU A 272 -0.94 5.42 -14.21
N ALA A 273 -0.54 5.22 -15.47
CA ALA A 273 0.76 4.64 -15.80
C ALA A 273 1.88 5.69 -15.64
N THR A 274 2.20 6.03 -14.38
CA THR A 274 3.20 7.06 -14.02
C THR A 274 4.31 6.49 -13.16
N ARG A 275 5.48 7.15 -13.23
CA ARG A 275 6.67 6.78 -12.47
C ARG A 275 6.42 6.77 -10.96
N GLU A 276 5.77 7.81 -10.46
CA GLU A 276 5.48 7.96 -9.04
C GLU A 276 4.52 6.88 -8.53
N LEU A 277 3.57 6.45 -9.38
CA LEU A 277 2.66 5.36 -9.02
C LEU A 277 3.43 4.05 -8.89
N PHE A 278 4.25 3.71 -9.90
CA PHE A 278 5.04 2.47 -9.87
C PHE A 278 6.07 2.49 -8.73
N TYR A 279 6.81 3.58 -8.56
CA TYR A 279 7.76 3.75 -7.46
C TYR A 279 7.09 3.63 -6.08
N THR A 280 5.92 4.26 -5.90
CA THR A 280 5.16 4.15 -4.66
C THR A 280 4.80 2.70 -4.36
N ALA A 281 4.35 1.94 -5.36
CA ALA A 281 3.99 0.54 -5.19
C ALA A 281 5.21 -0.34 -4.83
N VAL A 282 6.32 -0.19 -5.55
CA VAL A 282 7.58 -0.92 -5.28
C VAL A 282 8.06 -0.66 -3.86
N THR A 283 8.00 0.59 -3.41
CA THR A 283 8.45 0.99 -2.06
C THR A 283 7.51 0.57 -0.93
N ARG A 284 6.43 -0.17 -1.22
CA ARG A 284 5.58 -0.80 -0.19
C ARG A 284 6.14 -2.14 0.29
N VAL A 285 7.06 -2.75 -0.47
CA VAL A 285 7.72 -3.98 -0.02
C VAL A 285 8.67 -3.68 1.13
N ARG A 286 8.72 -4.59 2.10
CA ARG A 286 9.61 -4.52 3.26
C ARG A 286 10.23 -5.89 3.54
N ASP A 287 11.54 -5.90 3.81
CA ASP A 287 12.22 -7.07 4.36
C ASP A 287 11.87 -7.22 5.85
N GLU A 288 11.67 -8.45 6.29
CA GLU A 288 11.48 -8.77 7.71
C GLU A 288 12.81 -9.16 8.34
N ARG A 289 13.15 -8.49 9.45
CA ARG A 289 14.38 -8.76 10.21
C ARG A 289 14.04 -9.34 11.56
N ASN A 290 14.50 -10.57 11.80
CA ASN A 290 14.36 -11.23 13.08
C ASN A 290 15.78 -11.55 13.64
N GLY A 291 16.28 -10.65 14.47
CA GLY A 291 17.66 -10.71 14.97
C GLY A 291 18.68 -10.62 13.83
N LYS A 292 19.47 -11.69 13.63
CA LYS A 292 20.46 -11.79 12.54
C LYS A 292 19.89 -12.34 11.23
N GLN A 293 18.69 -12.88 11.25
CA GLN A 293 18.03 -13.45 10.08
C GLN A 293 17.19 -12.38 9.37
N THR A 294 17.34 -12.30 8.06
CA THR A 294 16.53 -11.45 7.19
C THR A 294 15.71 -12.34 6.25
N THR A 295 14.40 -12.15 6.23
CA THR A 295 13.51 -12.72 5.22
C THR A 295 13.20 -11.62 4.22
N TYR A 296 13.54 -11.84 2.96
CA TYR A 296 13.39 -10.83 1.92
C TYR A 296 11.95 -10.75 1.45
N GLY A 297 11.50 -9.53 1.23
CA GLY A 297 10.18 -9.28 0.67
C GLY A 297 10.09 -9.65 -0.81
N SER A 298 8.89 -9.76 -1.35
CA SER A 298 8.66 -10.09 -2.76
C SER A 298 7.73 -9.09 -3.46
N LEU A 299 7.91 -8.97 -4.77
CA LEU A 299 7.14 -8.11 -5.65
C LEU A 299 6.66 -8.90 -6.87
N ASP A 300 5.35 -9.05 -6.99
CA ASP A 300 4.67 -9.59 -8.16
C ASP A 300 3.96 -8.46 -8.91
N VAL A 301 4.28 -8.23 -10.17
CA VAL A 301 3.65 -7.21 -11.01
C VAL A 301 2.74 -7.89 -12.03
N PHE A 302 1.46 -7.57 -12.00
CA PHE A 302 0.44 -8.08 -12.91
C PHE A 302 0.07 -7.00 -13.93
N GLY A 303 0.50 -7.19 -15.17
CA GLY A 303 0.30 -6.23 -16.26
C GLY A 303 1.37 -6.36 -17.34
N LYS A 304 1.16 -5.69 -18.46
CA LYS A 304 2.08 -5.75 -19.60
C LYS A 304 3.38 -5.00 -19.30
N LEU A 305 4.51 -5.58 -19.70
CA LEU A 305 5.82 -4.90 -19.61
C LEU A 305 5.81 -3.52 -20.30
N THR A 306 5.07 -3.39 -21.39
CA THR A 306 4.90 -2.10 -22.10
C THR A 306 4.27 -1.02 -21.23
N VAL A 307 3.38 -1.37 -20.29
CA VAL A 307 2.77 -0.44 -19.33
C VAL A 307 3.76 -0.04 -18.25
N VAL A 308 4.56 -0.98 -17.74
CA VAL A 308 5.65 -0.70 -16.78
C VAL A 308 6.66 0.25 -17.41
N LYS A 309 7.13 -0.04 -18.64
CA LYS A 309 8.02 0.84 -19.41
C LYS A 309 7.45 2.24 -19.58
N LYS A 310 6.17 2.33 -19.96
CA LYS A 310 5.48 3.61 -20.10
C LYS A 310 5.42 4.36 -18.78
N ALA A 311 5.11 3.69 -17.68
CA ALA A 311 5.09 4.31 -16.35
C ALA A 311 6.45 4.94 -16.01
N LEU A 312 7.54 4.21 -16.17
CA LEU A 312 8.91 4.70 -15.90
C LEU A 312 9.28 5.95 -16.71
N ARG A 313 8.83 6.02 -17.96
CA ARG A 313 9.07 7.17 -18.86
C ARG A 313 8.16 8.37 -18.59
N THR A 314 7.10 8.20 -17.78
CA THR A 314 6.05 9.21 -17.59
C THR A 314 6.07 9.76 -16.17
N PRO A 315 6.89 10.77 -15.85
CA PRO A 315 6.81 11.44 -14.57
C PRO A 315 5.53 12.29 -14.49
N VAL A 316 4.95 12.39 -13.32
CA VAL A 316 3.79 13.25 -13.07
C VAL A 316 4.20 14.71 -13.16
N GLN A 317 3.67 15.42 -14.14
CA GLN A 317 3.86 16.86 -14.27
C GLN A 317 2.70 17.59 -13.60
N ARG A 318 2.96 18.25 -12.47
CA ARG A 318 1.99 19.11 -11.79
C ARG A 318 2.57 20.50 -11.66
N GLN A 319 1.91 21.51 -12.20
CA GLN A 319 2.33 22.92 -12.09
C GLN A 319 1.53 23.58 -10.97
N GLY A 320 2.18 23.90 -9.84
CA GLY A 320 1.57 24.58 -8.69
C GLY A 320 1.82 26.08 -8.62
N GLY A 321 2.72 26.61 -9.45
CA GLY A 321 3.15 28.02 -9.39
C GLY A 321 3.89 28.42 -8.10
N LEU A 322 4.15 27.46 -7.21
CA LEU A 322 4.79 27.70 -5.90
C LEU A 322 6.24 28.18 -6.07
N ILE A 323 7.03 27.51 -6.92
CA ILE A 323 8.43 27.86 -7.18
C ILE A 323 8.54 29.31 -7.64
N ARG A 324 7.70 29.73 -8.59
CA ARG A 324 7.67 31.12 -9.05
C ARG A 324 7.42 32.09 -7.90
N ARG A 325 6.45 31.82 -7.03
CA ARG A 325 6.13 32.67 -5.87
C ARG A 325 7.29 32.75 -4.87
N ILE A 326 8.02 31.66 -4.67
CA ILE A 326 9.19 31.60 -3.78
C ILE A 326 10.31 32.47 -4.37
N VAL A 327 10.59 32.36 -5.66
CA VAL A 327 11.60 33.20 -6.33
C VAL A 327 11.23 34.68 -6.21
N GLU A 328 10.00 35.07 -6.57
CA GLU A 328 9.51 36.44 -6.44
C GLU A 328 9.58 36.97 -4.98
N ALA A 329 9.37 36.13 -4.00
CA ALA A 329 9.49 36.50 -2.59
C ALA A 329 10.96 36.71 -2.19
N LYS A 330 11.88 35.83 -2.59
CA LYS A 330 13.33 36.01 -2.37
C LYS A 330 13.87 37.30 -2.99
N ASP A 331 13.48 37.59 -4.22
CA ASP A 331 13.89 38.83 -4.91
C ASP A 331 13.41 40.10 -4.17
N ARG A 332 12.18 40.06 -3.66
CA ARG A 332 11.65 41.16 -2.82
C ARG A 332 12.46 41.37 -1.55
N MET A 333 12.75 40.28 -0.83
CA MET A 333 13.53 40.32 0.41
C MET A 333 14.96 40.83 0.20
N GLN A 334 15.61 40.49 -0.93
CA GLN A 334 16.93 40.99 -1.26
C GLN A 334 16.93 42.49 -1.63
N LYS A 335 15.86 42.97 -2.28
CA LYS A 335 15.71 44.40 -2.57
C LYS A 335 15.44 45.25 -1.34
N THR A 336 14.81 44.72 -0.33
CA THR A 336 14.51 45.40 0.96
C THR A 336 15.71 45.42 1.91
N ARG A 337 16.73 44.60 1.69
CA ARG A 337 17.98 44.55 2.49
C ARG A 337 19.11 45.41 1.89
N ARG A 338 18.92 45.99 0.71
CA ARG A 338 19.78 47.03 0.09
C ARG A 338 19.19 48.41 0.34
#